data_a8417f2c8de70b5b68303e93bb4664f2
#
_entry.id   a8417f2c8de70b5b68303e93bb4664f2
#
_cell.length_a   1.000
_cell.length_b   1.000
_cell.length_c   1.000
_cell.angle_alpha   90.00
_cell.angle_beta   90.00
_cell.angle_gamma   90.00
#
_symmetry.space_group_name_H-M   'P 1'
#
loop_
_entity.id
_entity.type
_entity.pdbx_description
1 polymer ?
#
loop_
_entity_poly.entity_id
_entity_poly.type
_entity_poly.pdbx_seq_one_letter_code
_entity_poly.pdbx_strand_id
1 'polypeptide(L)'
;MTFQSLDDVHADYALLEADDRYRLLIDLGRALEPMPDALKTDATLVRGCSASVWLYPMPRPDGRLHFLADSNAAITKGIVALVLLAVQDRTPAQILARDIAADLAPFDLSRQLSSNRTQGIPNMIALIRESAARLAA
;
A
#
# COMPACT_ATOMS: atom_id res chain seq x y z
N MET A 1 -14.13 7.41 11.82
CA MET A 1 -13.04 6.45 11.77
C MET A 1 -11.71 7.18 11.77
N THR A 2 -10.88 6.90 12.72
CA THR A 2 -9.57 7.55 12.81
C THR A 2 -8.59 6.83 11.89
N PHE A 3 -8.02 7.53 10.94
CA PHE A 3 -6.94 6.96 10.12
C PHE A 3 -5.69 6.85 10.99
N GLN A 4 -5.16 5.66 11.09
CA GLN A 4 -3.88 5.46 11.74
C GLN A 4 -2.79 5.92 10.77
N SER A 5 -1.80 6.64 11.29
CA SER A 5 -0.59 6.93 10.53
C SER A 5 0.28 5.68 10.46
N LEU A 6 1.21 5.67 9.51
CA LEU A 6 2.17 4.57 9.41
C LEU A 6 2.98 4.42 10.71
N ASP A 7 3.35 5.54 11.36
CA ASP A 7 4.07 5.52 12.62
C ASP A 7 3.25 4.89 13.75
N ASP A 8 1.94 5.20 13.81
CA ASP A 8 1.04 4.62 14.80
C ASP A 8 0.94 3.10 14.62
N VAL A 9 0.78 2.65 13.38
CA VAL A 9 0.71 1.21 13.07
C VAL A 9 2.04 0.54 13.43
N HIS A 10 3.17 1.17 13.13
CA HIS A 10 4.47 0.61 13.47
C HIS A 10 4.66 0.49 14.99
N ALA A 11 4.20 1.47 15.76
CA ALA A 11 4.29 1.42 17.21
C ALA A 11 3.54 0.20 17.77
N ASP A 12 2.34 -0.08 17.26
CA ASP A 12 1.59 -1.27 17.65
C ASP A 12 2.27 -2.55 17.19
N TYR A 13 2.70 -2.58 15.92
CA TYR A 13 3.36 -3.73 15.30
C TYR A 13 4.62 -4.16 16.05
N ALA A 14 5.42 -3.18 16.51
CA ALA A 14 6.67 -3.45 17.20
C ALA A 14 6.47 -4.18 18.54
N LEU A 15 5.29 -4.04 19.15
CA LEU A 15 4.96 -4.68 20.43
C LEU A 15 4.38 -6.08 20.28
N LEU A 16 4.08 -6.50 19.06
CA LEU A 16 3.36 -7.75 18.81
C LEU A 16 4.29 -8.90 18.48
N GLU A 17 3.84 -10.12 18.82
CA GLU A 17 4.46 -11.37 18.36
C GLU A 17 4.06 -11.64 16.89
N ALA A 18 4.75 -12.60 16.26
CA ALA A 18 4.59 -12.88 14.83
C ALA A 18 3.13 -13.15 14.42
N ASP A 19 2.38 -13.96 15.18
CA ASP A 19 0.99 -14.29 14.85
C ASP A 19 0.09 -13.05 14.93
N ASP A 20 0.31 -12.21 15.91
CA ASP A 20 -0.48 -10.99 16.09
C ASP A 20 -0.10 -9.93 15.06
N ARG A 21 1.15 -9.89 14.62
CA ARG A 21 1.58 -9.03 13.50
C ARG A 21 0.87 -9.44 12.22
N TYR A 22 0.75 -10.72 11.97
CA TYR A 22 0.03 -11.25 10.81
C TYR A 22 -1.44 -10.83 10.85
N ARG A 23 -2.08 -10.94 12.00
CA ARG A 23 -3.48 -10.51 12.20
C ARG A 23 -3.65 -9.01 12.00
N LEU A 24 -2.71 -8.21 12.49
CA LEU A 24 -2.74 -6.76 12.31
C LEU A 24 -2.74 -6.40 10.82
N LEU A 25 -1.88 -7.05 10.03
CA LEU A 25 -1.84 -6.84 8.58
C LEU A 25 -3.17 -7.20 7.92
N ILE A 26 -3.77 -8.33 8.29
CA ILE A 26 -5.07 -8.74 7.76
C ILE A 26 -6.14 -7.71 8.11
N ASP A 27 -6.15 -7.22 9.34
CA ASP A 27 -7.13 -6.23 9.79
C ASP A 27 -6.97 -4.90 9.04
N LEU A 28 -5.74 -4.47 8.79
CA LEU A 28 -5.47 -3.28 7.97
C LEU A 28 -6.02 -3.45 6.56
N GLY A 29 -5.82 -4.63 5.96
CA GLY A 29 -6.35 -4.93 4.64
C GLY A 29 -7.87 -4.86 4.59
N ARG A 30 -8.54 -5.37 5.62
CA ARG A 30 -10.01 -5.32 5.71
C ARG A 30 -10.54 -3.90 5.82
N ALA A 31 -9.74 -2.98 6.33
CA ALA A 31 -10.11 -1.59 6.48
C ALA A 31 -9.88 -0.75 5.22
N LEU A 32 -9.28 -1.33 4.17
CA LEU A 32 -9.11 -0.62 2.90
C LEU A 32 -10.46 -0.17 2.34
N GLU A 33 -10.46 1.01 1.76
CA GLU A 33 -11.62 1.52 1.03
C GLU A 33 -11.97 0.54 -0.10
N PRO A 34 -13.25 0.15 -0.25
CA PRO A 34 -13.64 -0.77 -1.30
C PRO A 34 -13.31 -0.24 -2.69
N MET A 35 -12.69 -1.08 -3.50
CA MET A 35 -12.39 -0.76 -4.90
C MET A 35 -13.47 -1.36 -5.78
N PRO A 36 -14.19 -0.55 -6.60
CA PRO A 36 -15.19 -1.08 -7.50
C PRO A 36 -14.62 -2.10 -8.48
N ASP A 37 -15.34 -3.17 -8.75
CA ASP A 37 -14.91 -4.22 -9.67
C ASP A 37 -14.60 -3.68 -11.07
N ALA A 38 -15.33 -2.66 -11.50
CA ALA A 38 -15.09 -2.00 -12.79
C ALA A 38 -13.67 -1.42 -12.92
N LEU A 39 -13.00 -1.11 -11.80
CA LEU A 39 -11.63 -0.60 -11.79
C LEU A 39 -10.58 -1.71 -11.68
N LYS A 40 -10.98 -2.95 -11.44
CA LYS A 40 -10.07 -4.11 -11.37
C LYS A 40 -9.86 -4.68 -12.76
N THR A 41 -8.95 -4.07 -13.50
CA THR A 41 -8.68 -4.37 -14.91
C THR A 41 -7.20 -4.67 -15.12
N ASP A 42 -6.85 -5.11 -16.32
CA ASP A 42 -5.44 -5.31 -16.67
C ASP A 42 -4.64 -4.01 -16.58
N ALA A 43 -5.29 -2.86 -16.84
CA ALA A 43 -4.65 -1.55 -16.77
C ALA A 43 -4.28 -1.14 -15.34
N THR A 44 -5.02 -1.63 -14.34
CA THR A 44 -4.78 -1.32 -12.93
C THR A 44 -4.02 -2.43 -12.20
N LEU A 45 -3.78 -3.57 -12.87
CA LEU A 45 -3.10 -4.71 -12.27
C LEU A 45 -1.62 -4.39 -12.05
N VAL A 46 -1.15 -4.62 -10.82
CA VAL A 46 0.27 -4.49 -10.46
C VAL A 46 0.99 -5.78 -10.85
N ARG A 47 2.00 -5.68 -11.70
CA ARG A 47 2.75 -6.84 -12.17
C ARG A 47 3.76 -7.31 -11.14
N GLY A 48 4.12 -8.60 -11.21
CA GLY A 48 5.15 -9.17 -10.36
C GLY A 48 4.67 -9.61 -8.99
N CYS A 49 3.38 -9.54 -8.71
CA CYS A 49 2.79 -10.06 -7.48
C CYS A 49 2.29 -11.48 -7.71
N SER A 50 2.49 -12.39 -6.74
CA SER A 50 1.94 -13.74 -6.82
C SER A 50 0.43 -13.76 -6.64
N ALA A 51 -0.11 -12.87 -5.81
CA ALA A 51 -1.54 -12.61 -5.72
C ALA A 51 -1.90 -11.47 -6.69
N SER A 52 -3.17 -11.39 -7.09
CA SER A 52 -3.64 -10.25 -7.87
C SER A 52 -3.70 -9.01 -6.99
N VAL A 53 -3.10 -7.92 -7.45
CA VAL A 53 -3.13 -6.61 -6.80
C VAL A 53 -3.51 -5.58 -7.84
N TRP A 54 -4.46 -4.72 -7.51
CA TRP A 54 -4.89 -3.61 -8.38
C TRP A 54 -4.63 -2.29 -7.67
N LEU A 55 -4.25 -1.27 -8.44
CA LEU A 55 -3.98 0.07 -7.95
C LEU A 55 -4.50 1.10 -8.95
N TYR A 56 -5.28 2.06 -8.46
CA TYR A 56 -5.87 3.09 -9.29
C TYR A 56 -5.64 4.47 -8.67
N PRO A 57 -4.88 5.37 -9.32
CA PRO A 57 -4.68 6.72 -8.81
C PRO A 57 -5.85 7.62 -9.19
N MET A 58 -6.39 8.36 -8.22
CA MET A 58 -7.44 9.34 -8.43
C MET A 58 -6.93 10.74 -8.06
N PRO A 59 -6.68 11.61 -9.06
CA PRO A 59 -6.36 13.00 -8.74
C PRO A 59 -7.55 13.68 -8.07
N ARG A 60 -7.27 14.42 -6.99
CA ARG A 60 -8.28 15.20 -6.28
C ARG A 60 -8.24 16.66 -6.72
N PRO A 61 -9.36 17.41 -6.55
CA PRO A 61 -9.39 18.82 -6.92
C PRO A 61 -8.36 19.69 -6.21
N ASP A 62 -7.91 19.29 -5.01
CA ASP A 62 -6.91 20.00 -4.21
C ASP A 62 -5.46 19.71 -4.62
N GLY A 63 -5.26 18.93 -5.68
CA GLY A 63 -3.93 18.56 -6.17
C GLY A 63 -3.31 17.35 -5.50
N ARG A 64 -4.02 16.69 -4.59
CA ARG A 64 -3.55 15.48 -3.94
C ARG A 64 -3.97 14.24 -4.73
N LEU A 65 -3.24 13.14 -4.53
CA LEU A 65 -3.59 11.85 -5.12
C LEU A 65 -4.22 10.96 -4.06
N HIS A 66 -5.33 10.35 -4.44
CA HIS A 66 -5.98 9.31 -3.64
C HIS A 66 -5.91 8.00 -4.42
N PHE A 67 -5.44 6.94 -3.77
CA PHE A 67 -5.32 5.64 -4.42
C PHE A 67 -6.43 4.72 -3.95
N LEU A 68 -7.07 4.03 -4.89
CA LEU A 68 -7.87 2.85 -4.61
C LEU A 68 -7.01 1.64 -4.93
N ALA A 69 -7.08 0.63 -4.08
CA ALA A 69 -6.31 -0.60 -4.27
C ALA A 69 -7.03 -1.77 -3.64
N ASP A 70 -6.77 -2.95 -4.16
CA ASP A 70 -7.31 -4.19 -3.63
C ASP A 70 -6.41 -5.36 -3.98
N SER A 71 -6.65 -6.49 -3.34
CA SER A 71 -6.00 -7.76 -3.64
C SER A 71 -6.95 -8.90 -3.34
N ASN A 72 -6.76 -10.03 -4.02
CA ASN A 72 -7.54 -11.24 -3.76
C ASN A 72 -6.94 -12.11 -2.63
N ALA A 73 -5.82 -11.68 -2.02
CA ALA A 73 -5.19 -12.40 -0.92
C ALA A 73 -5.17 -11.50 0.33
N ALA A 74 -5.66 -12.02 1.46
CA ALA A 74 -5.86 -11.24 2.67
C ALA A 74 -4.59 -10.58 3.20
N ILE A 75 -3.47 -11.31 3.25
CA ILE A 75 -2.21 -10.76 3.77
C ILE A 75 -1.61 -9.74 2.79
N THR A 76 -1.69 -10.01 1.50
CA THR A 76 -1.23 -9.07 0.48
C THR A 76 -2.04 -7.77 0.54
N LYS A 77 -3.34 -7.87 0.77
CA LYS A 77 -4.20 -6.70 0.96
C LYS A 77 -3.75 -5.87 2.16
N GLY A 78 -3.29 -6.51 3.24
CA GLY A 78 -2.70 -5.83 4.38
C GLY A 78 -1.40 -5.10 4.04
N ILE A 79 -0.54 -5.71 3.23
CA ILE A 79 0.69 -5.06 2.73
C ILE A 79 0.33 -3.83 1.88
N VAL A 80 -0.66 -3.96 1.01
CA VAL A 80 -1.16 -2.83 0.21
C VAL A 80 -1.61 -1.69 1.12
N ALA A 81 -2.33 -2.01 2.19
CA ALA A 81 -2.78 -1.01 3.16
C ALA A 81 -1.61 -0.25 3.80
N LEU A 82 -0.53 -0.95 4.17
CA LEU A 82 0.68 -0.29 4.69
C LEU A 82 1.30 0.66 3.67
N VAL A 83 1.44 0.23 2.43
CA VAL A 83 2.01 1.07 1.37
C VAL A 83 1.16 2.33 1.19
N LEU A 84 -0.16 2.19 1.17
CA LEU A 84 -1.06 3.34 1.00
C LEU A 84 -0.98 4.31 2.18
N LEU A 85 -0.74 3.85 3.40
CA LEU A 85 -0.55 4.76 4.53
C LEU A 85 0.62 5.72 4.32
N ALA A 86 1.64 5.30 3.58
CA ALA A 86 2.80 6.14 3.30
C ALA A 86 2.49 7.23 2.26
N VAL A 87 1.54 7.01 1.36
CA VAL A 87 1.37 7.87 0.17
C VAL A 87 -0.03 8.48 0.03
N GLN A 88 -1.01 8.02 0.79
CA GLN A 88 -2.40 8.38 0.59
C GLN A 88 -2.65 9.87 0.86
N ASP A 89 -3.42 10.50 -0.04
CA ASP A 89 -3.87 11.89 0.08
C ASP A 89 -2.72 12.90 0.23
N ARG A 90 -1.63 12.67 -0.51
CA ARG A 90 -0.48 13.55 -0.60
C ARG A 90 -0.36 14.12 -2.00
N THR A 91 0.34 15.26 -2.13
CA THR A 91 0.62 15.81 -3.46
C THR A 91 1.62 14.91 -4.19
N PRO A 92 1.63 14.93 -5.54
CA PRO A 92 2.64 14.20 -6.30
C PRO A 92 4.08 14.53 -5.87
N ALA A 93 4.38 15.79 -5.59
CA ALA A 93 5.70 16.21 -5.13
C ALA A 93 6.07 15.57 -3.78
N GLN A 94 5.12 15.49 -2.86
CA GLN A 94 5.32 14.85 -1.55
C GLN A 94 5.58 13.35 -1.71
N ILE A 95 4.85 12.69 -2.60
CA ILE A 95 5.03 11.26 -2.88
C ILE A 95 6.43 11.01 -3.46
N LEU A 96 6.84 11.81 -4.45
CA LEU A 96 8.13 11.65 -5.11
C LEU A 96 9.31 11.96 -4.18
N ALA A 97 9.13 12.86 -3.21
CA ALA A 97 10.15 13.20 -2.24
C ALA A 97 10.31 12.14 -1.15
N ARG A 98 9.38 11.18 -1.05
CA ARG A 98 9.35 10.20 0.02
C ARG A 98 10.11 8.93 -0.38
N ASP A 99 10.91 8.39 0.57
CA ASP A 99 11.51 7.07 0.40
C ASP A 99 10.56 6.03 1.00
N ILE A 100 9.65 5.52 0.15
CA ILE A 100 8.60 4.59 0.57
C ILE A 100 9.20 3.29 1.11
N ALA A 101 10.27 2.80 0.49
CA ALA A 101 10.93 1.59 0.96
C ALA A 101 11.50 1.77 2.37
N ALA A 102 12.07 2.93 2.67
CA ALA A 102 12.56 3.25 4.01
C ALA A 102 11.42 3.36 5.02
N ASP A 103 10.27 3.89 4.61
CA ASP A 103 9.07 3.97 5.46
C ASP A 103 8.58 2.58 5.87
N LEU A 104 8.73 1.59 5.00
CA LEU A 104 8.28 0.21 5.25
C LEU A 104 9.34 -0.64 5.97
N ALA A 105 10.60 -0.24 5.94
CA ALA A 105 11.70 -1.02 6.50
C ALA A 105 11.48 -1.43 7.97
N PRO A 106 10.94 -0.56 8.86
CA PRO A 106 10.72 -0.94 10.25
C PRO A 106 9.76 -2.12 10.46
N PHE A 107 8.90 -2.42 9.48
CA PHE A 107 7.98 -3.56 9.57
C PHE A 107 8.66 -4.89 9.29
N ASP A 108 9.83 -4.88 8.67
CA ASP A 108 10.63 -6.07 8.40
C ASP A 108 9.84 -7.17 7.68
N LEU A 109 9.09 -6.76 6.66
CA LEU A 109 8.13 -7.64 5.98
C LEU A 109 8.78 -8.86 5.35
N SER A 110 9.99 -8.70 4.80
CA SER A 110 10.71 -9.81 4.15
C SER A 110 11.10 -10.91 5.12
N ARG A 111 11.25 -10.61 6.41
CA ARG A 111 11.51 -11.60 7.47
C ARG A 111 10.24 -12.20 8.03
N GLN A 112 9.16 -11.40 8.10
CA GLN A 112 7.89 -11.81 8.67
C GLN A 112 7.06 -12.65 7.70
N LEU A 113 7.26 -12.46 6.39
CA LEU A 113 6.44 -13.05 5.33
C LEU A 113 7.32 -13.74 4.29
N SER A 114 6.75 -14.69 3.55
CA SER A 114 7.46 -15.35 2.46
C SER A 114 7.78 -14.36 1.33
N SER A 115 8.80 -14.68 0.54
CA SER A 115 9.17 -13.88 -0.63
C SER A 115 8.03 -13.75 -1.64
N ASN A 116 7.17 -14.78 -1.75
CA ASN A 116 6.00 -14.74 -2.62
C ASN A 116 5.02 -13.62 -2.24
N ARG A 117 4.99 -13.23 -0.96
CA ARG A 117 4.08 -12.21 -0.47
C ARG A 117 4.66 -10.79 -0.56
N THR A 118 5.99 -10.68 -0.62
CA THR A 118 6.67 -9.38 -0.60
C THR A 118 7.29 -8.98 -1.94
N GLN A 119 7.42 -9.92 -2.88
CA GLN A 119 8.12 -9.66 -4.14
C GLN A 119 7.48 -8.57 -5.02
N GLY A 120 6.18 -8.32 -4.86
CA GLY A 120 5.48 -7.29 -5.63
C GLY A 120 5.59 -5.88 -5.04
N ILE A 121 6.14 -5.73 -3.82
CA ILE A 121 6.22 -4.42 -3.16
C ILE A 121 7.03 -3.41 -3.99
N PRO A 122 8.23 -3.73 -4.50
CA PRO A 122 8.98 -2.79 -5.34
C PRO A 122 8.21 -2.34 -6.58
N ASN A 123 7.48 -3.24 -7.21
CA ASN A 123 6.67 -2.91 -8.39
C ASN A 123 5.50 -1.99 -8.04
N MET A 124 4.88 -2.21 -6.89
CA MET A 124 3.80 -1.35 -6.39
C MET A 124 4.34 0.06 -6.11
N ILE A 125 5.48 0.16 -5.43
CA ILE A 125 6.13 1.45 -5.15
C ILE A 125 6.49 2.18 -6.45
N ALA A 126 7.06 1.45 -7.41
CA ALA A 126 7.43 2.02 -8.71
C ALA A 126 6.20 2.57 -9.44
N LEU A 127 5.09 1.85 -9.43
CA LEU A 127 3.86 2.27 -10.07
C LEU A 127 3.27 3.53 -9.39
N ILE A 128 3.32 3.59 -8.08
CA ILE A 128 2.88 4.78 -7.32
C ILE A 128 3.72 5.99 -7.71
N ARG A 129 5.04 5.85 -7.74
CA ARG A 129 5.94 6.94 -8.11
C ARG A 129 5.76 7.37 -9.57
N GLU A 130 5.57 6.41 -10.46
CA GLU A 130 5.28 6.70 -11.88
C GLU A 130 3.96 7.47 -12.02
N SER A 131 2.93 7.07 -11.30
CA SER A 131 1.65 7.78 -11.28
C SER A 131 1.80 9.22 -10.77
N ALA A 132 2.58 9.40 -9.70
CA ALA A 132 2.85 10.73 -9.15
C ALA A 132 3.61 11.60 -10.16
N ALA A 133 4.62 11.05 -10.82
CA ALA A 133 5.40 11.79 -11.83
C ALA A 133 4.52 12.21 -13.03
N ARG A 134 3.65 11.31 -13.49
CA ARG A 134 2.75 11.60 -14.61
C ARG A 134 1.72 12.67 -14.26
N LEU A 135 1.26 12.71 -13.04
CA LEU A 135 0.18 13.59 -12.58
C LEU A 135 0.71 14.85 -11.88
N ALA A 136 2.02 15.05 -11.82
CA ALA A 136 2.65 16.20 -11.18
C ALA A 136 2.59 17.49 -12.01
N ALA A 137 2.20 17.41 -13.27
CA ALA A 137 2.18 18.56 -14.16
C ALA A 137 1.12 19.61 -13.79
#